data_859ea7edc7f5f6855a44e4d7237118dc
#
_entry.id   859ea7edc7f5f6855a44e4d7237118dc
#
_cell.length_a   1.000
_cell.length_b   1.000
_cell.length_c   1.000
_cell.angle_alpha   90.00
_cell.angle_beta   90.00
_cell.angle_gamma   90.00
#
_symmetry.space_group_name_H-M   'P 1'
#
loop_
_entity.id
_entity.type
_entity.pdbx_description
1 polymer ?
#
loop_
_entity_poly.entity_id
_entity_poly.type
_entity_poly.pdbx_seq_one_letter_code
_entity_poly.pdbx_strand_id
1 'polypeptide(L)'
;MENKCIKQMRRRIVKNFLDTIFLAELKRTQPQSAYALMNLVHRKFGFLISAGTVYALLYSMERKDLVIGEVIENKRIYRLTQKGNETINIIINAKKEFFQYAKTVF
;
A
#
# COMPACT_ATOMS: atom_id res chain seq x y z
N MET A 1 16.01 -9.85 -19.15
CA MET A 1 16.54 -9.58 -17.80
C MET A 1 16.39 -8.10 -17.47
N GLU A 2 15.87 -7.79 -16.31
CA GLU A 2 15.66 -6.39 -15.93
C GLU A 2 16.98 -5.71 -15.57
N ASN A 3 17.16 -4.47 -16.02
CA ASN A 3 18.30 -3.65 -15.65
C ASN A 3 18.28 -3.38 -14.16
N LYS A 4 19.46 -3.44 -13.52
CA LYS A 4 19.60 -3.22 -12.08
C LYS A 4 19.08 -1.83 -11.64
N CYS A 5 19.32 -0.80 -12.43
CA CYS A 5 18.88 0.57 -12.16
C CYS A 5 17.35 0.66 -12.17
N ILE A 6 16.70 0.04 -13.13
CA ILE A 6 15.24 -0.01 -13.23
C ILE A 6 14.66 -0.79 -12.06
N LYS A 7 15.28 -1.92 -11.68
CA LYS A 7 14.85 -2.72 -10.53
C LYS A 7 14.90 -1.91 -9.23
N GLN A 8 15.97 -1.15 -9.03
CA GLN A 8 16.10 -0.29 -7.86
C GLN A 8 15.04 0.82 -7.86
N MET A 9 14.74 1.41 -9.00
CA MET A 9 13.70 2.44 -9.12
C MET A 9 12.32 1.88 -8.78
N ARG A 10 11.99 0.69 -9.29
CA ARG A 10 10.73 0.02 -8.95
C ARG A 10 10.60 -0.21 -7.45
N ARG A 11 11.68 -0.66 -6.82
CA ARG A 11 11.71 -0.90 -5.38
C ARG A 11 11.46 0.39 -4.60
N ARG A 12 12.08 1.48 -5.03
CA ARG A 12 11.88 2.80 -4.41
C ARG A 12 10.43 3.27 -4.53
N ILE A 13 9.83 3.08 -5.70
CA ILE A 13 8.42 3.43 -5.93
C ILE A 13 7.52 2.65 -4.98
N VAL A 14 7.69 1.33 -4.89
CA VAL A 14 6.87 0.51 -4.01
C VAL A 14 7.03 0.93 -2.56
N LYS A 15 8.25 1.16 -2.10
CA LYS A 15 8.50 1.56 -0.72
C LYS A 15 7.87 2.93 -0.39
N ASN A 16 7.98 3.87 -1.30
CA ASN A 16 7.45 5.22 -1.07
C ASN A 16 5.93 5.30 -1.13
N PHE A 17 5.30 4.40 -1.89
CA PHE A 17 3.84 4.39 -2.07
C PHE A 17 3.17 3.19 -1.41
N LEU A 18 3.82 2.59 -0.43
CA LEU A 18 3.32 1.38 0.22
C LEU A 18 1.96 1.62 0.89
N ASP A 19 1.75 2.78 1.48
CA ASP A 19 0.46 3.15 2.05
C ASP A 19 -0.66 3.15 1.00
N THR A 20 -0.41 3.75 -0.16
CA THR A 20 -1.36 3.77 -1.27
C THR A 20 -1.62 2.35 -1.79
N ILE A 21 -0.58 1.52 -1.86
CA ILE A 21 -0.70 0.12 -2.27
C ILE A 21 -1.61 -0.63 -1.30
N PHE A 22 -1.44 -0.44 -0.01
CA PHE A 22 -2.29 -1.08 1.00
C PHE A 22 -3.73 -0.61 0.92
N LEU A 23 -3.97 0.68 0.71
CA LEU A 23 -5.33 1.18 0.52
C LEU A 23 -5.99 0.56 -0.70
N ALA A 24 -5.26 0.45 -1.82
CA ALA A 24 -5.77 -0.16 -3.04
C ALA A 24 -6.11 -1.64 -2.84
N GLU A 25 -5.28 -2.36 -2.10
CA GLU A 25 -5.53 -3.78 -1.82
C GLU A 25 -6.72 -3.98 -0.90
N LEU A 26 -6.86 -3.15 0.12
CA LEU A 26 -8.03 -3.21 1.00
C LEU A 26 -9.31 -2.85 0.27
N LYS A 27 -9.23 -1.96 -0.72
CA LYS A 27 -10.39 -1.68 -1.57
C LYS A 27 -10.83 -2.90 -2.36
N ARG A 28 -9.89 -3.71 -2.84
CA ARG A 28 -10.21 -4.94 -3.58
C ARG A 28 -10.76 -6.03 -2.67
N THR A 29 -10.13 -6.21 -1.53
CA THR A 29 -10.43 -7.28 -0.59
C THR A 29 -10.18 -6.80 0.82
N GLN A 30 -11.21 -6.74 1.61
CA GLN A 30 -11.10 -6.42 3.04
C GLN A 30 -12.06 -7.28 3.85
N PRO A 31 -11.71 -7.61 5.10
CA PRO A 31 -10.50 -7.17 5.80
C PRO A 31 -9.27 -7.97 5.41
N GLN A 32 -8.08 -7.44 5.73
CA GLN A 32 -6.83 -8.19 5.57
C GLN A 32 -5.93 -7.97 6.77
N SER A 33 -5.17 -9.01 7.13
CA SER A 33 -4.16 -8.92 8.17
C SER A 33 -2.89 -8.23 7.67
N ALA A 34 -2.05 -7.77 8.59
CA ALA A 34 -0.74 -7.25 8.25
C ALA A 34 0.09 -8.29 7.48
N TYR A 35 0.00 -9.55 7.91
CA TYR A 35 0.70 -10.66 7.27
C TYR A 35 0.25 -10.84 5.82
N ALA A 36 -1.06 -10.78 5.56
CA ALA A 36 -1.60 -10.90 4.21
C ALA A 36 -1.14 -9.77 3.30
N LEU A 37 -1.11 -8.53 3.83
CA LEU A 37 -0.62 -7.38 3.08
C LEU A 37 0.87 -7.50 2.78
N MET A 38 1.66 -7.98 3.73
CA MET A 38 3.09 -8.22 3.56
C MET A 38 3.36 -9.26 2.47
N ASN A 39 2.63 -10.37 2.50
CA ASN A 39 2.75 -11.41 1.48
C ASN A 39 2.35 -10.93 0.09
N LEU A 40 1.35 -10.08 0.01
CA LEU A 40 0.93 -9.47 -1.24
C LEU A 40 2.08 -8.71 -1.90
N VAL A 41 2.78 -7.88 -1.12
CA VAL A 41 3.92 -7.12 -1.64
C VAL A 41 5.01 -8.05 -2.17
N HIS A 42 5.30 -9.11 -1.42
CA HIS A 42 6.29 -10.11 -1.85
C HIS A 42 5.89 -10.77 -3.16
N ARG A 43 4.65 -11.24 -3.27
CA ARG A 43 4.17 -11.92 -4.48
C ARG A 43 4.06 -10.98 -5.68
N LYS A 44 3.58 -9.75 -5.46
CA LYS A 44 3.30 -8.82 -6.56
C LYS A 44 4.54 -8.12 -7.07
N PHE A 45 5.46 -7.78 -6.18
CA PHE A 45 6.61 -6.92 -6.52
C PHE A 45 7.96 -7.62 -6.40
N GLY A 46 8.00 -8.84 -5.85
CA GLY A 46 9.20 -9.67 -5.85
C GLY A 46 10.24 -9.32 -4.80
N PHE A 47 9.91 -8.53 -3.78
CA PHE A 47 10.83 -8.29 -2.67
C PHE A 47 10.11 -8.25 -1.33
N LEU A 48 10.89 -8.48 -0.27
CA LEU A 48 10.35 -8.53 1.09
C LEU A 48 10.40 -7.17 1.75
N ILE A 49 9.36 -6.90 2.53
CA ILE A 49 9.32 -5.76 3.45
C ILE A 49 9.24 -6.34 4.85
N SER A 50 10.02 -5.78 5.78
CA SER A 50 10.02 -6.29 7.15
C SER A 50 8.66 -6.11 7.82
N ALA A 51 8.34 -7.03 8.73
CA ALA A 51 7.11 -6.93 9.52
C ALA A 51 7.05 -5.61 10.29
N GLY A 52 8.18 -5.17 10.84
CA GLY A 52 8.26 -3.90 11.55
C GLY A 52 7.85 -2.71 10.70
N THR A 53 8.31 -2.67 9.44
CA THR A 53 7.92 -1.62 8.49
C THR A 53 6.43 -1.65 8.21
N VAL A 54 5.87 -2.84 7.98
CA VAL A 54 4.44 -3.01 7.71
C VAL A 54 3.59 -2.55 8.89
N TYR A 55 3.92 -2.99 10.10
CA TYR A 55 3.16 -2.60 11.29
C TYR A 55 3.28 -1.10 11.59
N ALA A 56 4.47 -0.53 11.45
CA ALA A 56 4.67 0.91 11.65
C ALA A 56 3.83 1.71 10.66
N LEU A 57 3.78 1.28 9.41
CA LEU A 57 2.98 1.95 8.38
C LEU A 57 1.49 1.85 8.68
N LEU A 58 1.00 0.65 9.00
CA LEU A 58 -0.41 0.46 9.34
C LEU A 58 -0.82 1.28 10.57
N TYR A 59 0.06 1.35 11.57
CA TYR A 59 -0.17 2.20 12.73
C TYR A 59 -0.32 3.67 12.33
N SER A 60 0.58 4.15 11.47
CA SER A 60 0.50 5.52 10.93
C SER A 60 -0.79 5.76 10.17
N MET A 61 -1.22 4.78 9.36
CA MET A 61 -2.47 4.88 8.59
C MET A 61 -3.69 4.88 9.50
N GLU A 62 -3.67 4.14 10.59
CA GLU A 62 -4.74 4.22 11.60
C GLU A 62 -4.80 5.61 12.24
N ARG A 63 -3.66 6.17 12.58
CA ARG A 63 -3.59 7.52 13.18
C ARG A 63 -4.11 8.59 12.24
N LYS A 64 -3.94 8.40 10.93
CA LYS A 64 -4.47 9.30 9.90
C LYS A 64 -5.92 9.01 9.54
N ASP A 65 -6.55 8.08 10.23
CA ASP A 65 -7.93 7.67 10.00
C ASP A 65 -8.19 7.12 8.59
N LEU A 66 -7.20 6.44 8.03
CA LEU A 66 -7.33 5.80 6.70
C LEU A 66 -7.77 4.35 6.80
N VAL A 67 -7.35 3.68 7.85
CA VAL A 67 -7.72 2.28 8.13
C VAL A 67 -8.10 2.15 9.58
N ILE A 68 -8.88 1.10 9.89
CA ILE A 68 -9.19 0.73 11.26
C ILE A 68 -8.75 -0.71 11.48
N GLY A 69 -8.03 -0.94 12.60
CA GLY A 69 -7.59 -2.27 12.99
C GLY A 69 -8.52 -2.87 14.03
N GLU A 70 -8.78 -4.15 13.89
CA GLU A 70 -9.58 -4.95 14.83
C GLU A 70 -8.83 -6.22 15.15
N VAL A 71 -9.05 -6.77 16.37
CA VAL A 71 -8.51 -8.07 16.73
C VAL A 71 -9.62 -9.09 16.63
N ILE A 72 -9.47 -10.07 15.74
CA ILE A 72 -10.41 -11.18 15.57
C ILE A 72 -9.60 -12.48 15.64
N GLU A 73 -9.98 -13.38 16.55
CA GLU A 73 -9.30 -14.66 16.74
C GLU A 73 -7.78 -14.51 16.93
N ASN A 74 -7.39 -13.58 17.77
CA ASN A 74 -5.99 -13.26 18.07
C ASN A 74 -5.19 -12.69 16.89
N LYS A 75 -5.87 -12.29 15.81
CA LYS A 75 -5.23 -11.66 14.66
C LYS A 75 -5.73 -10.24 14.53
N ARG A 76 -4.79 -9.33 14.25
CA ARG A 76 -5.15 -7.95 13.92
C ARG A 76 -5.44 -7.87 12.43
N ILE A 77 -6.63 -7.43 12.11
CA ILE A 77 -7.09 -7.24 10.73
C ILE A 77 -7.44 -5.78 10.51
N TYR A 78 -7.39 -5.37 9.25
CA TYR A 78 -7.55 -3.97 8.86
C TYR A 78 -8.63 -3.82 7.81
N ARG A 79 -9.39 -2.73 7.94
CA ARG A 79 -10.42 -2.32 6.99
C ARG A 79 -10.20 -0.86 6.63
N LEU A 80 -10.69 -0.45 5.46
CA LEU A 80 -10.74 0.96 5.11
C LEU A 80 -11.77 1.68 5.98
N THR A 81 -11.43 2.89 6.40
CA THR A 81 -12.43 3.85 6.89
C THR A 81 -13.11 4.49 5.69
N GLN A 82 -14.15 5.29 5.94
CA GLN A 82 -14.76 6.10 4.88
C GLN A 82 -13.71 7.01 4.22
N LYS A 83 -12.90 7.67 5.04
CA LYS A 83 -11.83 8.54 4.56
C LYS A 83 -10.81 7.77 3.71
N GLY A 84 -10.41 6.58 4.15
CA GLY A 84 -9.48 5.73 3.40
C GLY A 84 -10.05 5.33 2.05
N ASN A 85 -11.33 4.96 2.01
CA ASN A 85 -12.00 4.61 0.77
C ASN A 85 -12.10 5.81 -0.19
N GLU A 86 -12.46 6.96 0.32
CA GLU A 86 -12.52 8.19 -0.49
C GLU A 86 -11.13 8.56 -1.03
N THR A 87 -10.10 8.46 -0.18
CA THR A 87 -8.72 8.78 -0.56
C THR A 87 -8.24 7.89 -1.70
N ILE A 88 -8.43 6.58 -1.60
CA ILE A 88 -7.96 5.67 -2.65
C ILE A 88 -8.77 5.83 -3.93
N ASN A 89 -10.05 6.14 -3.84
CA ASN A 89 -10.86 6.41 -5.03
C ASN A 89 -10.35 7.63 -5.80
N ILE A 90 -9.99 8.69 -5.10
CA ILE A 90 -9.40 9.89 -5.72
C ILE A 90 -8.11 9.52 -6.42
N ILE A 91 -7.23 8.77 -5.76
CA ILE A 91 -5.93 8.37 -6.33
C ILE A 91 -6.12 7.50 -7.57
N ILE A 92 -7.00 6.51 -7.53
CA ILE A 92 -7.27 5.63 -8.67
C ILE A 92 -7.79 6.43 -9.86
N ASN A 93 -8.71 7.37 -9.60
CA ASN A 93 -9.28 8.19 -10.67
C ASN A 93 -8.29 9.20 -11.26
N ALA A 94 -7.20 9.49 -10.56
CA ALA A 94 -6.18 10.44 -10.99
C ALA A 94 -4.96 9.76 -11.62
N LYS A 95 -5.01 8.47 -11.95
CA LYS A 95 -3.85 7.74 -12.49
C LYS A 95 -3.24 8.40 -13.72
N LYS A 96 -4.08 8.87 -14.64
CA LYS A 96 -3.61 9.53 -15.87
C LYS A 96 -2.86 10.81 -15.54
N GLU A 97 -3.32 11.56 -14.56
CA GLU A 97 -2.67 12.80 -14.13
C GLU A 97 -1.28 12.50 -13.56
N PHE A 98 -1.15 11.43 -12.79
CA PHE A 98 0.14 11.01 -12.25
C PHE A 98 1.13 10.66 -13.35
N PHE A 99 0.69 9.92 -14.36
CA PHE A 99 1.54 9.57 -15.49
C PHE A 99 1.96 10.81 -16.29
N GLN A 100 1.04 11.74 -16.50
CA GLN A 100 1.37 12.99 -17.18
C GLN A 100 2.36 13.83 -16.36
N TYR A 101 2.14 13.89 -15.05
CA TYR A 101 3.05 14.59 -14.16
C TYR A 101 4.46 13.98 -14.19
N ALA A 102 4.55 12.65 -14.18
CA ALA A 102 5.83 11.96 -14.26
C ALA A 102 6.62 12.35 -15.50
N LYS A 103 5.95 12.56 -16.64
CA LYS A 103 6.59 13.02 -17.88
C LYS A 103 7.21 14.41 -17.73
N THR A 104 6.66 15.25 -16.87
CA THR A 104 7.23 16.58 -16.63
C THR A 104 8.44 16.55 -15.72
N VAL A 105 8.57 15.51 -14.87
CA VAL A 105 9.67 15.35 -13.93
C VAL A 105 10.93 14.84 -14.62
N PHE A 106 10.77 13.99 -15.59
CA PHE A 106 11.86 13.38 -16.33
C PHE A 106 11.85 13.86 -17.78
#